data_36d62352f7db4709ee6d739815caaf4e
#
_entry.id   36d62352f7db4709ee6d739815caaf4e
#
_cell.length_a   1.000
_cell.length_b   1.000
_cell.length_c   1.000
_cell.angle_alpha   90.00
_cell.angle_beta   90.00
_cell.angle_gamma   90.00
#
_symmetry.space_group_name_H-M   'P 1'
#
loop_
_entity.id
_entity.type
_entity.pdbx_description
1 polymer ?
#
loop_
_entity_poly.entity_id
_entity_poly.type
_entity_poly.pdbx_seq_one_letter_code
_entity_poly.pdbx_strand_id
1 'polypeptide(L)'
;MNNGNKNFLEDGWKKKFFRTYFDINADKKSLNNCLDYKNNHIPDSLFKYSKVKNVISLLSDDLMYLPKIEDLNDPFECNIFYDLDIVLDKFIDNLDKFIDYSEFVDENITENKSVFISKFLKQPIKEPFKKVLSDLEDKIKNKTSIICLTEDYCINPMWAHYADNHKGVCIEYDFKNISNFIFEILCFPIEYVEKSDNTLELSALFDDNIKTNPVWPLRLVLRKSHDWQYEKEWRIIVSQFFKDFFNEKSYGDMYFDEFYSDKHYIKFIKPKSIYLGLDIDLKDEEKLMDICKFRKINVYKMKKDKSGYNLKSEPKLEF
;
A
#
# COMPACT_ATOMS: atom_id res chain seq x y z
N MET A 1 -31.39 15.09 -3.31
CA MET A 1 -31.11 14.54 -4.66
C MET A 1 -29.79 15.11 -5.12
N ASN A 2 -28.86 14.33 -5.61
CA ASN A 2 -27.49 14.59 -6.11
C ASN A 2 -26.32 14.13 -5.23
N ASN A 3 -26.37 12.96 -4.63
CA ASN A 3 -25.16 12.31 -4.11
C ASN A 3 -24.64 11.14 -4.98
N GLY A 4 -25.35 10.80 -6.07
CA GLY A 4 -24.98 9.64 -6.91
C GLY A 4 -23.90 9.92 -7.98
N ASN A 5 -23.68 11.19 -8.37
CA ASN A 5 -22.77 11.52 -9.48
C ASN A 5 -21.36 11.90 -9.07
N LYS A 6 -21.09 12.18 -7.79
CA LYS A 6 -19.74 12.52 -7.33
C LYS A 6 -18.81 11.30 -7.32
N ASN A 7 -19.29 10.13 -6.89
CA ASN A 7 -18.47 8.92 -6.78
C ASN A 7 -17.94 8.39 -8.12
N PHE A 8 -18.70 8.53 -9.22
CA PHE A 8 -18.27 8.06 -10.55
C PHE A 8 -17.17 8.91 -11.19
N LEU A 9 -17.05 10.19 -10.83
CA LEU A 9 -15.99 11.10 -11.31
C LEU A 9 -14.73 11.01 -10.43
N GLU A 10 -14.89 10.76 -9.13
CA GLU A 10 -13.78 10.62 -8.19
C GLU A 10 -12.94 9.35 -8.45
N ASP A 11 -13.54 8.24 -8.83
CA ASP A 11 -12.81 7.01 -9.17
C ASP A 11 -12.09 7.05 -10.52
N GLY A 12 -12.46 7.97 -11.41
CA GLY A 12 -11.89 8.05 -12.76
C GLY A 12 -10.39 8.37 -12.77
N TRP A 13 -9.92 9.21 -11.85
CA TRP A 13 -8.50 9.57 -11.76
C TRP A 13 -7.64 8.43 -11.20
N LYS A 14 -8.13 7.68 -10.19
CA LYS A 14 -7.43 6.51 -9.63
C LYS A 14 -7.23 5.45 -10.70
N LYS A 15 -8.27 5.11 -11.47
CA LYS A 15 -8.16 4.18 -12.61
C LYS A 15 -7.14 4.64 -13.66
N LYS A 16 -7.16 5.95 -14.01
CA LYS A 16 -6.18 6.52 -14.92
C LYS A 16 -4.77 6.41 -14.37
N PHE A 17 -4.57 6.77 -13.10
CA PHE A 17 -3.29 6.67 -12.41
C PHE A 17 -2.75 5.24 -12.45
N PHE A 18 -3.49 4.25 -11.96
CA PHE A 18 -3.05 2.86 -11.90
C PHE A 18 -2.75 2.28 -13.29
N ARG A 19 -3.61 2.56 -14.28
CA ARG A 19 -3.38 2.10 -15.64
C ARG A 19 -2.11 2.66 -16.26
N THR A 20 -1.78 3.93 -15.99
CA THR A 20 -0.60 4.58 -16.58
C THR A 20 0.66 4.29 -15.78
N TYR A 21 0.57 4.29 -14.45
CA TYR A 21 1.72 4.07 -13.57
C TYR A 21 2.24 2.64 -13.62
N PHE A 22 1.35 1.67 -13.78
CA PHE A 22 1.69 0.25 -13.93
C PHE A 22 1.62 -0.27 -15.35
N ASP A 23 1.59 0.62 -16.35
CA ASP A 23 1.74 0.21 -17.76
C ASP A 23 3.12 -0.43 -17.93
N ILE A 24 3.15 -1.63 -18.52
CA ILE A 24 4.37 -2.41 -18.69
C ILE A 24 5.41 -1.68 -19.55
N ASN A 25 4.98 -0.77 -20.42
CA ASN A 25 5.82 0.02 -21.29
C ASN A 25 6.11 1.44 -20.75
N ALA A 26 5.70 1.75 -19.52
CA ALA A 26 5.91 3.07 -18.96
C ALA A 26 7.40 3.40 -18.84
N ASP A 27 7.82 4.52 -19.43
CA ASP A 27 9.15 5.06 -19.28
C ASP A 27 9.27 5.93 -18.01
N LYS A 28 10.51 6.26 -17.63
CA LYS A 28 10.80 7.06 -16.44
C LYS A 28 10.08 8.42 -16.43
N LYS A 29 9.92 9.07 -17.59
CA LYS A 29 9.21 10.35 -17.70
C LYS A 29 7.73 10.18 -17.42
N SER A 30 7.11 9.15 -17.97
CA SER A 30 5.71 8.81 -17.74
C SER A 30 5.45 8.49 -16.27
N LEU A 31 6.33 7.72 -15.63
CA LEU A 31 6.24 7.41 -14.20
C LEU A 31 6.32 8.68 -13.33
N ASN A 32 7.22 9.60 -13.66
CA ASN A 32 7.35 10.88 -12.94
C ASN A 32 6.09 11.74 -13.06
N ASN A 33 5.58 11.89 -14.29
CA ASN A 33 4.34 12.65 -14.52
C ASN A 33 3.14 12.02 -13.80
N CYS A 34 3.11 10.69 -13.68
CA CYS A 34 2.07 9.99 -12.91
C CYS A 34 2.16 10.27 -11.42
N LEU A 35 3.37 10.36 -10.86
CA LEU A 35 3.53 10.71 -9.44
C LEU A 35 3.09 12.14 -9.16
N ASP A 36 3.44 13.10 -10.02
CA ASP A 36 2.97 14.48 -9.90
C ASP A 36 1.44 14.55 -10.02
N TYR A 37 0.87 13.79 -10.96
CA TYR A 37 -0.58 13.68 -11.11
C TYR A 37 -1.25 13.10 -9.85
N LYS A 38 -0.70 12.06 -9.26
CA LYS A 38 -1.17 11.46 -8.00
C LYS A 38 -1.07 12.47 -6.85
N ASN A 39 0.06 13.19 -6.71
CA ASN A 39 0.29 14.16 -5.63
C ASN A 39 -0.79 15.25 -5.62
N ASN A 40 -1.22 15.71 -6.81
CA ASN A 40 -2.30 16.70 -6.94
C ASN A 40 -3.69 16.17 -6.53
N HIS A 41 -3.82 14.86 -6.25
CA HIS A 41 -5.07 14.23 -5.83
C HIS A 41 -5.03 13.70 -4.39
N ILE A 42 -3.94 13.93 -3.66
CA ILE A 42 -3.91 13.58 -2.24
C ILE A 42 -4.95 14.45 -1.51
N PRO A 43 -5.84 13.86 -0.70
CA PRO A 43 -6.81 14.62 0.07
C PRO A 43 -6.15 15.63 1.01
N ASP A 44 -6.78 16.77 1.22
CA ASP A 44 -6.32 17.81 2.17
C ASP A 44 -6.12 17.26 3.58
N SER A 45 -6.93 16.29 3.99
CA SER A 45 -6.82 15.55 5.25
C SER A 45 -6.90 14.06 5.02
N LEU A 46 -6.05 13.30 5.70
CA LEU A 46 -6.13 11.85 5.81
C LEU A 46 -6.24 11.43 7.28
N PHE A 47 -6.90 10.31 7.52
CA PHE A 47 -7.30 9.87 8.86
C PHE A 47 -6.71 8.51 9.19
N LYS A 48 -6.45 8.25 10.49
CA LYS A 48 -6.01 6.95 10.99
C LYS A 48 -6.82 6.54 12.21
N TYR A 49 -7.55 5.44 12.08
CA TYR A 49 -8.20 4.79 13.21
C TYR A 49 -7.20 4.04 14.08
N SER A 50 -7.36 4.10 15.41
CA SER A 50 -6.43 3.45 16.32
C SER A 50 -7.03 3.17 17.69
N LYS A 51 -6.47 2.18 18.39
CA LYS A 51 -6.73 1.96 19.81
C LYS A 51 -6.02 3.03 20.63
N VAL A 52 -6.61 3.45 21.77
CA VAL A 52 -6.04 4.50 22.63
C VAL A 52 -4.59 4.21 23.02
N LYS A 53 -4.28 2.97 23.43
CA LYS A 53 -2.93 2.58 23.86
C LYS A 53 -1.82 2.85 22.83
N ASN A 54 -2.18 2.82 21.52
CA ASN A 54 -1.22 3.00 20.43
C ASN A 54 -1.02 4.49 20.08
N VAL A 55 -1.87 5.38 20.61
CA VAL A 55 -1.93 6.79 20.20
C VAL A 55 -1.15 7.70 21.14
N ILE A 56 -0.96 7.28 22.39
CA ILE A 56 -0.36 8.15 23.41
C ILE A 56 1.05 8.59 23.02
N SER A 57 1.92 7.66 22.60
CA SER A 57 3.28 7.98 22.15
C SER A 57 3.29 8.85 20.88
N LEU A 58 2.35 8.58 19.98
CA LEU A 58 2.20 9.39 18.78
C LEU A 58 1.76 10.81 19.11
N LEU A 59 0.79 10.98 20.00
CA LEU A 59 0.33 12.31 20.41
C LEU A 59 1.36 13.06 21.24
N SER A 60 2.20 12.36 22.01
CA SER A 60 3.24 12.99 22.85
C SER A 60 4.48 13.39 22.04
N ASP A 61 4.93 12.53 21.13
CA ASP A 61 6.28 12.61 20.55
C ASP A 61 6.28 12.67 19.01
N ASP A 62 5.12 12.70 18.36
CA ASP A 62 4.93 12.59 16.89
C ASP A 62 5.59 11.32 16.33
N LEU A 63 5.53 10.21 17.07
CA LEU A 63 6.07 8.92 16.67
C LEU A 63 4.98 8.01 16.12
N MET A 64 5.11 7.61 14.85
CA MET A 64 4.23 6.64 14.19
C MET A 64 4.92 5.28 14.18
N TYR A 65 4.19 4.25 14.65
CA TYR A 65 4.60 2.86 14.48
C TYR A 65 4.51 2.46 13.01
N LEU A 66 5.51 1.76 12.51
CA LEU A 66 5.59 1.21 11.17
C LEU A 66 5.22 -0.28 11.20
N PRO A 67 3.95 -0.65 10.97
CA PRO A 67 3.57 -2.05 10.89
C PRO A 67 4.18 -2.70 9.64
N LYS A 68 4.61 -3.94 9.77
CA LYS A 68 4.95 -4.78 8.62
C LYS A 68 3.70 -5.28 7.92
N ILE A 69 3.84 -5.78 6.71
CA ILE A 69 2.71 -6.32 5.93
C ILE A 69 2.07 -7.50 6.67
N GLU A 70 2.85 -8.33 7.35
CA GLU A 70 2.37 -9.46 8.16
C GLU A 70 1.50 -9.06 9.37
N ASP A 71 1.58 -7.80 9.82
CA ASP A 71 0.77 -7.24 10.90
C ASP A 71 -0.61 -6.76 10.41
N LEU A 72 -0.85 -6.75 9.11
CA LEU A 72 -2.12 -6.33 8.52
C LEU A 72 -3.19 -7.41 8.70
N ASN A 73 -4.45 -6.99 8.74
CA ASN A 73 -5.57 -7.89 9.05
C ASN A 73 -6.11 -8.70 7.86
N ASP A 74 -5.82 -8.28 6.63
CA ASP A 74 -6.22 -9.02 5.43
C ASP A 74 -5.17 -10.10 5.11
N PRO A 75 -5.49 -11.40 5.18
CA PRO A 75 -4.55 -12.48 4.89
C PRO A 75 -4.09 -12.53 3.43
N PHE A 76 -4.76 -11.78 2.56
CA PHE A 76 -4.41 -11.71 1.13
C PHE A 76 -3.52 -10.51 0.79
N GLU A 77 -3.15 -9.68 1.76
CA GLU A 77 -2.28 -8.53 1.56
C GLU A 77 -0.93 -8.93 0.94
N CYS A 78 -0.60 -8.24 -0.16
CA CYS A 78 0.66 -8.40 -0.87
C CYS A 78 0.94 -9.83 -1.40
N ASN A 79 -0.08 -10.66 -1.58
CA ASN A 79 0.09 -11.97 -2.21
C ASN A 79 0.24 -11.81 -3.73
N ILE A 80 1.10 -12.64 -4.31
CA ILE A 80 1.28 -12.73 -5.75
C ILE A 80 0.29 -13.76 -6.31
N PHE A 81 -0.69 -13.30 -7.10
CA PHE A 81 -1.66 -14.16 -7.76
C PHE A 81 -1.28 -14.31 -9.24
N TYR A 82 -1.07 -15.53 -9.72
CA TYR A 82 -0.61 -15.80 -11.09
C TYR A 82 -1.05 -17.16 -11.60
N ASP A 83 -1.14 -17.29 -12.92
CA ASP A 83 -1.23 -18.57 -13.58
C ASP A 83 0.18 -19.16 -13.76
N LEU A 84 0.51 -20.15 -12.94
CA LEU A 84 1.84 -20.75 -12.93
C LEU A 84 2.22 -21.36 -14.29
N ASP A 85 1.27 -21.98 -14.98
CA ASP A 85 1.59 -22.68 -16.23
C ASP A 85 1.90 -21.66 -17.34
N ILE A 86 1.21 -20.53 -17.40
CA ILE A 86 1.49 -19.45 -18.36
C ILE A 86 2.86 -18.82 -18.06
N VAL A 87 3.15 -18.48 -16.80
CA VAL A 87 4.43 -17.87 -16.42
C VAL A 87 5.59 -18.83 -16.67
N LEU A 88 5.40 -20.13 -16.35
CA LEU A 88 6.41 -21.16 -16.55
C LEU A 88 6.68 -21.43 -18.04
N ASP A 89 5.65 -21.42 -18.89
CA ASP A 89 5.83 -21.54 -20.33
C ASP A 89 6.67 -20.39 -20.88
N LYS A 90 6.44 -19.14 -20.45
CA LYS A 90 7.26 -18.00 -20.84
C LYS A 90 8.70 -18.10 -20.34
N PHE A 91 8.90 -18.56 -19.11
CA PHE A 91 10.25 -18.85 -18.61
C PHE A 91 10.96 -19.89 -19.46
N ILE A 92 10.27 -21.00 -19.78
CA ILE A 92 10.81 -22.10 -20.61
C ILE A 92 11.14 -21.64 -22.03
N ASP A 93 10.27 -20.85 -22.66
CA ASP A 93 10.47 -20.31 -24.01
C ASP A 93 11.75 -19.44 -24.11
N ASN A 94 12.16 -18.84 -22.98
CA ASN A 94 13.34 -17.98 -22.91
C ASN A 94 14.51 -18.61 -22.12
N LEU A 95 14.39 -19.90 -21.80
CA LEU A 95 15.35 -20.59 -20.94
C LEU A 95 16.77 -20.59 -21.52
N ASP A 96 16.92 -20.52 -22.86
CA ASP A 96 18.19 -20.44 -23.56
C ASP A 96 19.07 -19.24 -23.15
N LYS A 97 18.44 -18.22 -22.60
CA LYS A 97 19.13 -17.00 -22.13
C LYS A 97 19.74 -17.19 -20.74
N PHE A 98 19.25 -18.17 -19.99
CA PHE A 98 19.64 -18.41 -18.61
C PHE A 98 20.51 -19.66 -18.43
N ILE A 99 20.45 -20.60 -19.39
CA ILE A 99 21.13 -21.88 -19.31
C ILE A 99 21.77 -22.21 -20.67
N ASP A 100 23.04 -22.53 -20.69
CA ASP A 100 23.68 -23.13 -21.86
C ASP A 100 23.30 -24.61 -21.96
N TYR A 101 22.45 -24.94 -22.93
CA TYR A 101 21.95 -26.30 -23.12
C TYR A 101 22.91 -27.22 -23.86
N SER A 102 23.99 -26.70 -24.42
CA SER A 102 24.94 -27.50 -25.18
C SER A 102 25.51 -28.68 -24.36
N GLU A 103 25.53 -28.53 -23.02
CA GLU A 103 25.95 -29.60 -22.11
C GLU A 103 24.90 -30.68 -21.82
N PHE A 104 23.61 -30.45 -22.15
CA PHE A 104 22.50 -31.33 -21.77
C PHE A 104 21.79 -32.01 -22.94
N VAL A 105 22.04 -31.56 -24.16
CA VAL A 105 21.35 -32.06 -25.37
C VAL A 105 22.34 -32.85 -26.23
N ASP A 106 22.11 -34.15 -26.33
CA ASP A 106 22.80 -34.98 -27.30
C ASP A 106 22.48 -34.52 -28.73
N GLU A 107 23.48 -34.32 -29.61
CA GLU A 107 23.35 -33.81 -30.98
C GLU A 107 22.37 -34.65 -31.86
N ASN A 108 21.93 -35.83 -31.37
CA ASN A 108 21.01 -36.71 -32.07
C ASN A 108 19.51 -36.47 -31.73
N ILE A 109 19.17 -35.53 -30.89
CA ILE A 109 17.76 -35.24 -30.59
C ILE A 109 17.17 -34.32 -31.66
N THR A 110 16.48 -34.92 -32.63
CA THR A 110 15.76 -34.26 -33.73
C THR A 110 14.42 -33.62 -33.29
N GLU A 111 14.01 -33.83 -32.06
CA GLU A 111 12.79 -33.19 -31.51
C GLU A 111 13.02 -31.67 -31.31
N ASN A 112 12.01 -30.90 -31.72
CA ASN A 112 12.06 -29.43 -31.49
C ASN A 112 12.34 -29.16 -30.00
N LYS A 113 13.39 -28.38 -29.73
CA LYS A 113 13.92 -28.07 -28.41
C LYS A 113 12.82 -27.68 -27.42
N SER A 114 11.84 -26.84 -27.85
CA SER A 114 10.69 -26.43 -27.06
C SER A 114 9.81 -27.60 -26.60
N VAL A 115 9.66 -28.64 -27.45
CA VAL A 115 8.88 -29.85 -27.14
C VAL A 115 9.61 -30.73 -26.10
N PHE A 116 10.93 -30.87 -26.24
CA PHE A 116 11.75 -31.58 -25.27
C PHE A 116 11.70 -30.91 -23.88
N ILE A 117 11.91 -29.58 -23.84
CA ILE A 117 11.87 -28.80 -22.60
C ILE A 117 10.49 -28.90 -21.95
N SER A 118 9.41 -28.75 -22.70
CA SER A 118 8.05 -28.81 -22.16
C SER A 118 7.70 -30.17 -21.58
N LYS A 119 8.17 -31.27 -22.20
CA LYS A 119 7.94 -32.67 -21.73
C LYS A 119 8.77 -33.07 -20.53
N PHE A 120 10.05 -32.70 -20.53
CA PHE A 120 11.03 -33.27 -19.59
C PHE A 120 11.46 -32.29 -18.48
N LEU A 121 11.40 -30.99 -18.71
CA LEU A 121 11.86 -29.96 -17.74
C LEU A 121 10.73 -29.25 -17.02
N LYS A 122 9.55 -29.13 -17.63
CA LYS A 122 8.44 -28.37 -17.03
C LYS A 122 8.06 -28.86 -15.62
N GLN A 123 7.94 -30.17 -15.44
CA GLN A 123 7.54 -30.76 -14.16
C GLN A 123 8.62 -30.63 -13.07
N PRO A 124 9.90 -31.01 -13.34
CA PRO A 124 10.97 -30.84 -12.36
C PRO A 124 11.23 -29.36 -11.95
N ILE A 125 11.02 -28.40 -12.86
CA ILE A 125 11.25 -26.98 -12.61
C ILE A 125 10.09 -26.34 -11.83
N LYS A 126 8.90 -26.91 -11.89
CA LYS A 126 7.66 -26.32 -11.33
C LYS A 126 7.78 -25.96 -9.84
N GLU A 127 8.26 -26.86 -9.02
CA GLU A 127 8.37 -26.62 -7.57
C GLU A 127 9.52 -25.66 -7.20
N PRO A 128 10.74 -25.78 -7.75
CA PRO A 128 11.76 -24.74 -7.57
C PRO A 128 11.30 -23.36 -8.01
N PHE A 129 10.57 -23.25 -9.12
CA PHE A 129 10.06 -21.96 -9.64
C PHE A 129 9.03 -21.32 -8.70
N LYS A 130 8.07 -22.11 -8.20
CA LYS A 130 7.14 -21.66 -7.14
C LYS A 130 7.87 -21.10 -5.93
N LYS A 131 8.94 -21.82 -5.51
CA LYS A 131 9.76 -21.37 -4.39
C LYS A 131 10.40 -20.02 -4.64
N VAL A 132 10.96 -19.78 -5.83
CA VAL A 132 11.54 -18.48 -6.19
C VAL A 132 10.49 -17.34 -6.10
N LEU A 133 9.26 -17.59 -6.56
CA LEU A 133 8.18 -16.61 -6.48
C LEU A 133 7.73 -16.38 -5.03
N SER A 134 7.63 -17.43 -4.23
CA SER A 134 7.36 -17.31 -2.79
C SER A 134 8.46 -16.53 -2.07
N ASP A 135 9.74 -16.82 -2.36
CA ASP A 135 10.88 -16.09 -1.78
C ASP A 135 10.87 -14.60 -2.17
N LEU A 136 10.40 -14.27 -3.38
CA LEU A 136 10.21 -12.87 -3.82
C LEU A 136 9.09 -12.18 -3.03
N GLU A 137 7.95 -12.85 -2.87
CA GLU A 137 6.81 -12.35 -2.07
C GLU A 137 7.25 -12.09 -0.63
N ASP A 138 7.91 -13.05 0.01
CA ASP A 138 8.44 -12.94 1.37
C ASP A 138 9.45 -11.79 1.49
N LYS A 139 10.32 -11.62 0.48
CA LYS A 139 11.29 -10.52 0.45
C LYS A 139 10.60 -9.15 0.40
N ILE A 140 9.54 -9.02 -0.40
CA ILE A 140 8.76 -7.77 -0.46
C ILE A 140 8.07 -7.51 0.90
N LYS A 141 7.39 -8.51 1.45
CA LYS A 141 6.68 -8.42 2.73
C LYS A 141 7.62 -8.03 3.88
N ASN A 142 8.75 -8.73 4.01
CA ASN A 142 9.71 -8.51 5.10
C ASN A 142 10.44 -7.17 5.03
N LYS A 143 10.57 -6.58 3.83
CA LYS A 143 11.29 -5.31 3.62
C LYS A 143 10.37 -4.10 3.47
N THR A 144 9.06 -4.27 3.67
CA THR A 144 8.06 -3.23 3.49
C THR A 144 7.24 -3.04 4.75
N SER A 145 7.14 -1.78 5.18
CA SER A 145 6.23 -1.32 6.21
C SER A 145 5.21 -0.35 5.61
N ILE A 146 3.98 -0.37 6.14
CA ILE A 146 2.87 0.37 5.56
C ILE A 146 2.13 1.15 6.65
N ILE A 147 1.91 2.45 6.44
CA ILE A 147 0.98 3.23 7.26
C ILE A 147 -0.32 3.36 6.47
N CYS A 148 -1.38 2.69 6.93
CA CYS A 148 -2.71 2.79 6.36
C CYS A 148 -3.43 4.03 6.90
N LEU A 149 -3.94 4.84 5.99
CA LEU A 149 -4.74 6.03 6.22
C LEU A 149 -6.05 5.91 5.45
N THR A 150 -7.03 6.76 5.73
CA THR A 150 -8.32 6.78 5.04
C THR A 150 -8.75 8.21 4.73
N GLU A 151 -9.65 8.38 3.77
CA GLU A 151 -10.23 9.68 3.41
C GLU A 151 -11.34 10.13 4.38
N ASP A 152 -11.79 9.28 5.31
CA ASP A 152 -13.03 9.54 6.05
C ASP A 152 -12.94 9.04 7.51
N TYR A 153 -13.35 9.88 8.44
CA TYR A 153 -13.41 9.58 9.88
C TYR A 153 -14.78 9.06 10.35
N CYS A 154 -15.78 9.00 9.45
CA CYS A 154 -17.14 8.60 9.77
C CYS A 154 -17.51 7.16 9.33
N ILE A 155 -16.52 6.36 8.91
CA ILE A 155 -16.75 5.00 8.43
C ILE A 155 -17.04 4.05 9.60
N ASN A 156 -18.30 3.68 9.78
CA ASN A 156 -18.77 2.88 10.92
C ASN A 156 -18.04 1.52 11.07
N PRO A 157 -17.84 0.71 10.01
CA PRO A 157 -17.03 -0.51 10.12
C PRO A 157 -15.60 -0.28 10.60
N MET A 158 -14.94 0.83 10.20
CA MET A 158 -13.58 1.10 10.65
C MET A 158 -13.50 1.45 12.14
N TRP A 159 -14.51 2.09 12.70
CA TRP A 159 -14.61 2.29 14.15
C TRP A 159 -14.69 0.97 14.91
N ALA A 160 -15.40 -0.01 14.35
CA ALA A 160 -15.50 -1.35 14.95
C ALA A 160 -14.17 -2.11 14.83
N HIS A 161 -13.57 -2.15 13.63
CA HIS A 161 -12.40 -2.98 13.36
C HIS A 161 -11.10 -2.40 13.92
N TYR A 162 -10.87 -1.09 13.78
CA TYR A 162 -9.57 -0.46 14.03
C TYR A 162 -9.52 0.44 15.26
N ALA A 163 -10.69 0.88 15.77
CA ALA A 163 -10.80 1.76 16.93
C ALA A 163 -11.44 1.06 18.14
N ASP A 164 -11.07 -0.19 18.38
CA ASP A 164 -11.48 -0.98 19.57
C ASP A 164 -12.99 -0.95 19.82
N ASN A 165 -13.80 -1.28 18.81
CA ASN A 165 -15.27 -1.25 18.89
C ASN A 165 -15.80 0.11 19.39
N HIS A 166 -15.42 1.19 18.74
CA HIS A 166 -15.77 2.58 19.08
C HIS A 166 -15.20 3.12 20.40
N LYS A 167 -14.29 2.40 21.07
CA LYS A 167 -13.60 2.87 22.28
C LYS A 167 -12.29 3.58 22.00
N GLY A 168 -11.77 3.46 20.77
CA GLY A 168 -10.54 4.08 20.34
C GLY A 168 -10.72 5.50 19.83
N VAL A 169 -9.84 5.91 18.93
CA VAL A 169 -9.79 7.24 18.34
C VAL A 169 -9.59 7.17 16.83
N CYS A 170 -9.94 8.27 16.14
CA CYS A 170 -9.51 8.53 14.77
C CYS A 170 -8.67 9.82 14.78
N ILE A 171 -7.52 9.80 14.12
CA ILE A 171 -6.55 10.90 14.12
C ILE A 171 -6.57 11.54 12.73
N GLU A 172 -6.67 12.85 12.66
CA GLU A 172 -6.59 13.64 11.44
C GLU A 172 -5.19 14.19 11.24
N TYR A 173 -4.65 14.03 10.03
CA TYR A 173 -3.41 14.62 9.56
C TYR A 173 -3.67 15.61 8.44
N ASP A 174 -3.04 16.79 8.52
CA ASP A 174 -3.13 17.82 7.49
C ASP A 174 -2.11 17.55 6.37
N PHE A 175 -2.58 16.99 5.27
CA PHE A 175 -1.76 16.72 4.07
C PHE A 175 -1.66 17.93 3.14
N LYS A 176 -2.54 18.93 3.29
CA LYS A 176 -2.49 20.16 2.51
C LYS A 176 -1.28 21.03 2.88
N ASN A 177 -0.94 21.07 4.18
CA ASN A 177 0.14 21.89 4.72
C ASN A 177 1.31 21.03 5.22
N ILE A 178 1.55 19.90 4.57
CA ILE A 178 2.61 18.97 4.96
C ILE A 178 3.99 19.63 4.79
N SER A 179 4.76 19.65 5.88
CA SER A 179 6.11 20.24 5.87
C SER A 179 7.18 19.31 5.27
N ASN A 180 6.91 18.02 5.24
CA ASN A 180 7.81 17.00 4.71
C ASN A 180 7.20 16.34 3.48
N PHE A 181 7.61 16.79 2.30
CA PHE A 181 7.14 16.31 1.00
C PHE A 181 7.35 14.81 0.75
N ILE A 182 8.22 14.16 1.54
CA ILE A 182 8.48 12.72 1.41
C ILE A 182 7.21 11.90 1.64
N PHE A 183 6.34 12.36 2.56
CA PHE A 183 5.06 11.69 2.81
C PHE A 183 4.10 11.80 1.62
N GLU A 184 4.16 12.89 0.84
CA GLU A 184 3.41 12.99 -0.41
C GLU A 184 3.92 11.97 -1.44
N ILE A 185 5.24 11.84 -1.59
CA ILE A 185 5.87 10.92 -2.54
C ILE A 185 5.50 9.48 -2.21
N LEU A 186 5.61 9.10 -0.93
CA LEU A 186 5.37 7.74 -0.46
C LEU A 186 3.89 7.39 -0.25
N CYS A 187 2.98 8.38 -0.36
CA CYS A 187 1.54 8.21 -0.15
C CYS A 187 0.83 7.83 -1.45
N PHE A 188 0.19 6.68 -1.48
CA PHE A 188 -0.51 6.14 -2.64
C PHE A 188 -1.94 5.75 -2.29
N PRO A 189 -2.90 5.94 -3.21
CA PRO A 189 -4.24 5.37 -3.05
C PRO A 189 -4.21 3.86 -3.25
N ILE A 190 -5.24 3.16 -2.80
CA ILE A 190 -5.41 1.72 -3.03
C ILE A 190 -6.21 1.45 -4.31
N GLU A 191 -5.74 0.46 -5.09
CA GLU A 191 -6.44 -0.14 -6.22
C GLU A 191 -7.33 -1.28 -5.70
N TYR A 192 -8.64 -1.04 -5.58
CA TYR A 192 -9.59 -2.07 -5.21
C TYR A 192 -9.96 -2.91 -6.43
N VAL A 193 -9.79 -4.23 -6.33
CA VAL A 193 -10.01 -5.18 -7.43
C VAL A 193 -10.87 -6.35 -6.99
N GLU A 194 -11.67 -6.87 -7.91
CA GLU A 194 -12.43 -8.12 -7.66
C GLU A 194 -11.51 -9.35 -7.78
N LYS A 195 -10.53 -9.28 -8.68
CA LYS A 195 -9.55 -10.34 -8.90
C LYS A 195 -8.18 -9.72 -9.13
N SER A 196 -7.19 -10.19 -8.38
CA SER A 196 -5.78 -9.86 -8.63
C SER A 196 -5.17 -10.92 -9.55
N ASP A 197 -4.37 -10.49 -10.52
CA ASP A 197 -3.62 -11.35 -11.44
C ASP A 197 -2.31 -10.65 -11.82
N ASN A 198 -1.19 -11.32 -11.59
CA ASN A 198 0.16 -10.83 -11.88
C ASN A 198 0.86 -11.66 -12.96
N THR A 199 0.10 -12.49 -13.69
CA THR A 199 0.66 -13.39 -14.70
C THR A 199 1.42 -12.64 -15.79
N LEU A 200 0.89 -11.50 -16.24
CA LEU A 200 1.53 -10.69 -17.28
C LEU A 200 2.86 -10.08 -16.78
N GLU A 201 2.84 -9.45 -15.60
CA GLU A 201 4.02 -8.83 -15.01
C GLU A 201 5.13 -9.84 -14.74
N LEU A 202 4.78 -11.02 -14.21
CA LEU A 202 5.73 -12.10 -13.97
C LEU A 202 6.27 -12.68 -15.29
N SER A 203 5.40 -12.90 -16.28
CA SER A 203 5.81 -13.38 -17.60
C SER A 203 6.80 -12.42 -18.28
N ALA A 204 6.59 -11.12 -18.10
CA ALA A 204 7.45 -10.07 -18.65
C ALA A 204 8.87 -10.08 -18.06
N LEU A 205 9.08 -10.62 -16.86
CA LEU A 205 10.43 -10.78 -16.29
C LEU A 205 11.31 -11.74 -17.09
N PHE A 206 10.70 -12.61 -17.88
CA PHE A 206 11.37 -13.65 -18.66
C PHE A 206 11.32 -13.39 -20.18
N ASP A 207 10.79 -12.25 -20.63
CA ASP A 207 10.67 -11.91 -22.05
C ASP A 207 11.38 -10.57 -22.34
N ASP A 208 12.55 -10.63 -22.99
CA ASP A 208 13.33 -9.42 -23.34
C ASP A 208 12.62 -8.50 -24.34
N ASN A 209 11.61 -8.99 -25.05
CA ASN A 209 10.82 -8.17 -25.95
C ASN A 209 9.81 -7.31 -25.18
N ILE A 210 9.56 -7.64 -23.90
CA ILE A 210 8.67 -6.90 -23.03
C ILE A 210 9.51 -6.13 -22.03
N LYS A 211 9.50 -4.80 -22.13
CA LYS A 211 10.09 -3.95 -21.09
C LYS A 211 9.31 -4.16 -19.80
N THR A 212 10.02 -4.54 -18.74
CA THR A 212 9.40 -4.60 -17.41
C THR A 212 9.31 -3.20 -16.81
N ASN A 213 8.13 -2.83 -16.37
CA ASN A 213 7.97 -1.64 -15.56
C ASN A 213 8.62 -1.90 -14.17
N PRO A 214 9.68 -1.16 -13.78
CA PRO A 214 10.43 -1.45 -12.55
C PRO A 214 9.60 -1.27 -11.28
N VAL A 215 8.44 -0.60 -11.36
CA VAL A 215 7.56 -0.37 -10.19
C VAL A 215 6.44 -1.39 -10.06
N TRP A 216 6.36 -2.42 -10.94
CA TRP A 216 5.28 -3.39 -10.86
C TRP A 216 5.15 -4.07 -9.47
N PRO A 217 6.25 -4.37 -8.72
CA PRO A 217 6.11 -4.98 -7.40
C PRO A 217 5.39 -4.09 -6.39
N LEU A 218 5.43 -2.76 -6.58
CA LEU A 218 4.67 -1.83 -5.75
C LEU A 218 3.15 -2.04 -5.89
N ARG A 219 2.71 -2.56 -7.03
CA ARG A 219 1.29 -2.89 -7.26
C ARG A 219 0.77 -3.96 -6.29
N LEU A 220 1.63 -4.91 -5.88
CA LEU A 220 1.27 -5.92 -4.88
C LEU A 220 0.88 -5.28 -3.55
N VAL A 221 1.59 -4.21 -3.19
CA VAL A 221 1.38 -3.46 -1.94
C VAL A 221 0.19 -2.49 -2.05
N LEU A 222 -0.25 -2.15 -3.25
CA LEU A 222 -1.32 -1.18 -3.52
C LEU A 222 -2.64 -1.82 -3.96
N ARG A 223 -2.71 -3.15 -4.11
CA ARG A 223 -3.96 -3.85 -4.42
C ARG A 223 -4.61 -4.40 -3.16
N LYS A 224 -5.94 -4.33 -3.14
CA LYS A 224 -6.77 -4.88 -2.08
C LYS A 224 -8.09 -5.39 -2.65
N SER A 225 -8.71 -6.40 -2.01
CA SER A 225 -10.02 -6.89 -2.40
C SER A 225 -11.06 -5.76 -2.38
N HIS A 226 -11.95 -5.76 -3.36
CA HIS A 226 -13.09 -4.84 -3.43
C HIS A 226 -13.96 -4.85 -2.17
N ASP A 227 -13.99 -5.94 -1.41
CA ASP A 227 -14.71 -6.04 -0.14
C ASP A 227 -14.28 -4.99 0.89
N TRP A 228 -13.04 -4.48 0.78
CA TRP A 228 -12.48 -3.45 1.64
C TRP A 228 -12.64 -2.02 1.08
N GLN A 229 -13.35 -1.82 -0.03
CA GLN A 229 -13.46 -0.50 -0.68
C GLN A 229 -14.03 0.59 0.23
N TYR A 230 -14.84 0.21 1.22
CA TYR A 230 -15.40 1.15 2.20
C TYR A 230 -14.32 1.87 3.01
N GLU A 231 -13.08 1.33 3.10
CA GLU A 231 -11.98 1.92 3.83
C GLU A 231 -11.42 3.18 3.16
N LYS A 232 -11.63 3.36 1.84
CA LYS A 232 -11.10 4.50 1.07
C LYS A 232 -9.62 4.73 1.39
N GLU A 233 -8.84 3.63 1.33
CA GLU A 233 -7.50 3.55 1.90
C GLU A 233 -6.46 4.28 1.05
N TRP A 234 -5.54 4.93 1.75
CA TRP A 234 -4.27 5.44 1.26
C TRP A 234 -3.14 4.81 2.07
N ARG A 235 -2.02 4.54 1.43
CA ARG A 235 -0.85 3.93 2.08
C ARG A 235 0.38 4.80 1.94
N ILE A 236 1.07 5.05 3.06
CA ILE A 236 2.45 5.51 3.03
C ILE A 236 3.32 4.26 3.08
N ILE A 237 4.12 4.06 2.02
CA ILE A 237 4.92 2.86 1.84
C ILE A 237 6.37 3.17 2.18
N VAL A 238 6.89 2.53 3.21
CA VAL A 238 8.29 2.59 3.62
C VAL A 238 8.92 1.24 3.33
N SER A 239 9.74 1.15 2.30
CA SER A 239 10.27 -0.12 1.83
C SER A 239 11.71 -0.02 1.37
N GLN A 240 12.60 -0.85 1.94
CA GLN A 240 13.96 -1.01 1.45
C GLN A 240 14.02 -1.63 0.04
N PHE A 241 12.99 -2.41 -0.33
CA PHE A 241 12.87 -2.99 -1.66
C PHE A 241 12.70 -1.92 -2.74
N PHE A 242 12.02 -0.81 -2.43
CA PHE A 242 11.77 0.28 -3.37
C PHE A 242 12.73 1.47 -3.18
N LYS A 243 13.71 1.36 -2.27
CA LYS A 243 14.64 2.46 -1.95
C LYS A 243 15.32 3.01 -3.20
N ASP A 244 15.90 2.13 -4.00
CA ASP A 244 16.68 2.54 -5.18
C ASP A 244 15.79 3.22 -6.23
N PHE A 245 14.56 2.76 -6.38
CA PHE A 245 13.59 3.38 -7.29
C PHE A 245 13.25 4.82 -6.87
N PHE A 246 13.05 5.07 -5.58
CA PHE A 246 12.73 6.42 -5.09
C PHE A 246 13.98 7.32 -5.01
N ASN A 247 15.15 6.77 -4.70
CA ASN A 247 16.43 7.53 -4.63
C ASN A 247 16.88 8.04 -5.99
N GLU A 248 16.68 7.31 -7.08
CA GLU A 248 17.05 7.74 -8.43
C GLU A 248 16.34 9.04 -8.88
N LYS A 249 15.36 9.52 -8.15
CA LYS A 249 14.56 10.70 -8.47
C LYS A 249 15.10 12.03 -7.96
N SER A 250 16.36 12.13 -7.54
CA SER A 250 16.98 13.41 -7.15
C SER A 250 16.40 14.08 -5.90
N TYR A 251 15.73 13.34 -5.03
CA TYR A 251 15.20 13.89 -3.78
C TYR A 251 16.23 13.96 -2.63
N GLY A 252 17.51 13.69 -2.93
CA GLY A 252 18.63 13.78 -2.01
C GLY A 252 18.70 12.61 -1.01
N ASP A 253 19.87 11.99 -0.91
CA ASP A 253 20.12 10.81 -0.04
C ASP A 253 19.78 11.05 1.46
N MET A 254 19.65 12.29 1.86
CA MET A 254 19.65 12.71 3.26
C MET A 254 18.35 12.37 4.04
N TYR A 255 17.22 12.15 3.34
CA TYR A 255 15.93 11.92 4.00
C TYR A 255 15.47 10.46 4.02
N PHE A 256 15.97 9.64 3.10
CA PHE A 256 15.55 8.24 3.00
C PHE A 256 16.19 7.35 4.05
N ASP A 257 17.42 7.64 4.49
CA ASP A 257 18.11 6.80 5.48
C ASP A 257 17.42 6.81 6.85
N GLU A 258 16.76 7.89 7.24
CA GLU A 258 15.98 7.95 8.47
C GLU A 258 14.72 7.05 8.42
N PHE A 259 14.10 6.93 7.23
CA PHE A 259 12.93 6.07 6.99
C PHE A 259 13.28 4.60 6.77
N TYR A 260 14.49 4.31 6.31
CA TYR A 260 14.95 2.95 6.00
C TYR A 260 15.79 2.31 7.10
N SER A 261 15.95 2.98 8.24
CA SER A 261 16.55 2.34 9.42
C SER A 261 15.62 1.23 9.95
N ASP A 262 16.18 0.19 10.60
CA ASP A 262 15.41 -0.90 11.25
C ASP A 262 14.53 -0.41 12.44
N LYS A 263 14.12 0.84 12.41
CA LYS A 263 13.29 1.45 13.44
C LYS A 263 11.83 1.04 13.22
N HIS A 264 11.21 0.58 14.29
CA HIS A 264 9.76 0.33 14.30
C HIS A 264 8.92 1.61 14.38
N TYR A 265 9.54 2.78 14.55
CA TYR A 265 8.89 4.08 14.70
C TYR A 265 9.60 5.13 13.87
N ILE A 266 8.83 6.00 13.25
CA ILE A 266 9.33 7.18 12.53
C ILE A 266 8.71 8.46 13.09
N LYS A 267 9.41 9.59 12.94
CA LYS A 267 8.79 10.89 13.10
C LYS A 267 7.75 11.08 12.01
N PHE A 268 6.56 11.48 12.41
CA PHE A 268 5.43 11.64 11.52
C PHE A 268 4.85 13.05 11.59
N ILE A 269 3.83 13.30 10.77
CA ILE A 269 3.10 14.57 10.72
C ILE A 269 2.43 14.76 12.09
N LYS A 270 2.54 15.99 12.64
CA LYS A 270 1.81 16.35 13.85
C LYS A 270 0.30 16.22 13.59
N PRO A 271 -0.45 15.56 14.49
CA PRO A 271 -1.89 15.48 14.38
C PRO A 271 -2.53 16.86 14.39
N LYS A 272 -3.48 17.12 13.48
CA LYS A 272 -4.29 18.34 13.45
C LYS A 272 -5.45 18.22 14.42
N SER A 273 -6.13 17.06 14.42
CA SER A 273 -7.29 16.79 15.26
C SER A 273 -7.33 15.32 15.68
N ILE A 274 -8.03 15.04 16.78
CA ILE A 274 -8.46 13.69 17.13
C ILE A 274 -9.97 13.62 17.30
N TYR A 275 -10.54 12.49 16.91
CA TYR A 275 -11.96 12.16 17.09
C TYR A 275 -12.04 11.01 18.10
N LEU A 276 -12.66 11.26 19.24
CA LEU A 276 -12.85 10.29 20.31
C LEU A 276 -14.04 9.39 19.97
N GLY A 277 -13.89 8.09 20.10
CA GLY A 277 -14.92 7.11 19.80
C GLY A 277 -16.19 7.30 20.66
N LEU A 278 -17.31 6.74 20.20
CA LEU A 278 -18.60 6.83 20.89
C LEU A 278 -18.50 6.38 22.36
N ASP A 279 -17.83 5.25 22.56
CA ASP A 279 -17.81 4.49 23.81
C ASP A 279 -16.42 4.51 24.48
N ILE A 280 -15.61 5.53 24.22
CA ILE A 280 -14.30 5.70 24.86
C ILE A 280 -14.45 5.79 26.39
N ASP A 281 -13.55 5.14 27.10
CA ASP A 281 -13.49 5.20 28.56
C ASP A 281 -13.16 6.61 29.06
N LEU A 282 -13.80 7.06 30.15
CA LEU A 282 -13.64 8.40 30.68
C LEU A 282 -12.19 8.71 31.06
N LYS A 283 -11.45 7.73 31.62
CA LYS A 283 -10.04 7.93 31.99
C LYS A 283 -9.14 8.11 30.77
N ASP A 284 -9.43 7.37 29.72
CA ASP A 284 -8.73 7.50 28.44
C ASP A 284 -9.05 8.84 27.77
N GLU A 285 -10.32 9.25 27.81
CA GLU A 285 -10.76 10.55 27.31
C GLU A 285 -10.04 11.70 28.05
N GLU A 286 -10.02 11.70 29.39
CA GLU A 286 -9.34 12.70 30.22
C GLU A 286 -7.85 12.79 29.87
N LYS A 287 -7.16 11.64 29.82
CA LYS A 287 -5.74 11.58 29.49
C LYS A 287 -5.44 12.15 28.10
N LEU A 288 -6.25 11.80 27.10
CA LEU A 288 -6.08 12.32 25.74
C LEU A 288 -6.37 13.82 25.66
N MET A 289 -7.38 14.31 26.39
CA MET A 289 -7.69 15.75 26.49
C MET A 289 -6.52 16.55 27.02
N ASP A 290 -5.83 16.06 28.08
CA ASP A 290 -4.68 16.74 28.66
C ASP A 290 -3.51 16.84 27.68
N ILE A 291 -3.19 15.74 26.98
CA ILE A 291 -2.14 15.72 25.96
C ILE A 291 -2.50 16.70 24.82
N CYS A 292 -3.72 16.63 24.32
CA CYS A 292 -4.17 17.45 23.19
C CYS A 292 -4.20 18.93 23.55
N LYS A 293 -4.60 19.27 24.78
CA LYS A 293 -4.55 20.66 25.30
C LYS A 293 -3.12 21.20 25.31
N PHE A 294 -2.17 20.42 25.85
CA PHE A 294 -0.76 20.79 25.87
C PHE A 294 -0.16 20.96 24.47
N ARG A 295 -0.53 20.04 23.54
CA ARG A 295 0.00 19.99 22.18
C ARG A 295 -0.75 20.93 21.21
N LYS A 296 -1.85 21.57 21.61
CA LYS A 296 -2.76 22.35 20.77
C LYS A 296 -3.26 21.51 19.58
N ILE A 297 -3.89 20.37 19.88
CA ILE A 297 -4.54 19.46 18.95
C ILE A 297 -6.04 19.55 19.18
N ASN A 298 -6.81 19.78 18.12
CA ASN A 298 -8.27 19.84 18.24
C ASN A 298 -8.86 18.50 18.66
N VAL A 299 -9.91 18.49 19.45
CA VAL A 299 -10.58 17.29 19.92
C VAL A 299 -12.06 17.34 19.62
N TYR A 300 -12.56 16.29 18.98
CA TYR A 300 -13.96 16.07 18.70
C TYR A 300 -14.45 14.80 19.34
N LYS A 301 -15.73 14.73 19.69
CA LYS A 301 -16.40 13.51 20.18
C LYS A 301 -17.34 12.98 19.13
N MET A 302 -17.23 11.70 18.81
CA MET A 302 -18.18 11.05 17.92
C MET A 302 -19.53 10.86 18.60
N LYS A 303 -20.59 11.04 17.82
CA LYS A 303 -22.01 10.90 18.23
C LYS A 303 -22.78 10.14 17.17
N LYS A 304 -23.84 9.47 17.58
CA LYS A 304 -24.83 8.93 16.65
C LYS A 304 -25.63 10.08 16.05
N ASP A 305 -25.76 10.10 14.73
CA ASP A 305 -26.68 11.02 14.08
C ASP A 305 -28.13 10.51 14.30
N LYS A 306 -29.00 11.41 14.71
CA LYS A 306 -30.42 11.07 14.94
C LYS A 306 -31.20 10.88 13.64
N SER A 307 -30.66 11.34 12.50
CA SER A 307 -31.31 11.28 11.19
C SER A 307 -31.08 9.97 10.42
N GLY A 308 -30.19 9.08 10.91
CA GLY A 308 -29.88 7.82 10.22
C GLY A 308 -28.79 7.00 10.91
N TYR A 309 -28.24 6.03 10.18
CA TYR A 309 -27.16 5.15 10.64
C TYR A 309 -25.76 5.79 10.47
N ASN A 310 -25.67 7.10 10.59
CA ASN A 310 -24.44 7.84 10.39
C ASN A 310 -23.82 8.27 11.72
N LEU A 311 -22.52 8.52 11.68
CA LEU A 311 -21.79 9.17 12.76
C LEU A 311 -21.61 10.65 12.42
N LYS A 312 -21.56 11.50 13.45
CA LYS A 312 -21.18 12.89 13.37
C LYS A 312 -20.20 13.22 14.49
N SER A 313 -19.44 14.26 14.36
CA SER A 313 -18.54 14.76 15.40
C SER A 313 -19.08 16.06 16.02
N GLU A 314 -18.79 16.25 17.30
CA GLU A 314 -19.07 17.47 18.03
C GLU A 314 -17.77 17.98 18.67
N PRO A 315 -17.46 19.29 18.60
CA PRO A 315 -16.22 19.83 19.17
C PRO A 315 -16.20 19.68 20.70
N LYS A 316 -15.04 19.34 21.24
CA LYS A 316 -14.75 19.31 22.67
C LYS A 316 -13.63 20.28 23.05
N LEU A 317 -12.65 20.48 22.16
CA LEU A 317 -11.52 21.38 22.33
C LEU A 317 -11.08 21.88 20.96
N GLU A 318 -10.98 23.19 20.78
CA GLU A 318 -10.53 23.83 19.54
C GLU A 318 -9.50 24.92 19.84
N PHE A 319 -8.52 25.09 18.93
CA PHE A 319 -7.43 26.07 19.04
C PHE A 319 -7.35 26.97 17.81
#